data_7faa55aa51665f24cf27700dfbc7b04e
#
_entry.id   7faa55aa51665f24cf27700dfbc7b04e
#
_cell.length_a   1.000
_cell.length_b   1.000
_cell.length_c   1.000
_cell.angle_alpha   90.00
_cell.angle_beta   90.00
_cell.angle_gamma   90.00
#
_symmetry.space_group_name_H-M   'P 1'
#
loop_
_entity.id
_entity.type
_entity.pdbx_description
1 polymer ?
#
loop_
_entity_poly.entity_id
_entity_poly.type
_entity_poly.pdbx_seq_one_letter_code
_entity_poly.pdbx_strand_id
1 'polypeptide(L)'
;MSPNNSKLVLSSKSPRRVELLKKIFPQFEVAPSYIEEVLDIGLRPEDNARNIARAKAESIAPDFPDCWIIGADTLVTLDNEIFQKPEDEKDAERILNRLQGREHHVITGVCVVGPEKTIDKPITSKVKIKPLTEKEIKDYIATGEPMDKAGAYAIQQKGSFMVRSFSGSKTNIIGLPLDELKILLKKTRYPFSA
;
A
#
# COMPACT_ATOMS: atom_id res chain seq x y z
N MET A 1 4.09 -5.84 -36.60
CA MET A 1 3.23 -5.41 -35.48
C MET A 1 3.74 -6.06 -34.21
N SER A 2 4.49 -5.33 -33.38
CA SER A 2 4.99 -5.85 -32.11
C SER A 2 3.81 -6.04 -31.17
N PRO A 3 3.65 -7.23 -30.56
CA PRO A 3 2.55 -7.46 -29.65
C PRO A 3 2.85 -6.75 -28.33
N ASN A 4 1.92 -5.95 -27.92
CA ASN A 4 1.67 -5.57 -26.52
C ASN A 4 2.81 -4.89 -25.77
N ASN A 5 3.12 -3.66 -26.14
CA ASN A 5 3.79 -2.78 -25.19
C ASN A 5 2.77 -2.44 -24.11
N SER A 6 2.86 -3.11 -22.97
CA SER A 6 1.97 -2.87 -21.82
C SER A 6 2.17 -1.41 -21.39
N LYS A 7 1.18 -0.57 -21.70
CA LYS A 7 1.18 0.84 -21.32
C LYS A 7 0.90 1.05 -19.83
N LEU A 8 1.11 0.04 -19.01
CA LEU A 8 0.87 0.08 -17.56
C LEU A 8 2.20 0.01 -16.81
N VAL A 9 2.44 0.96 -15.93
CA VAL A 9 3.65 1.07 -15.12
C VAL A 9 3.28 1.12 -13.65
N LEU A 10 3.96 0.35 -12.80
CA LEU A 10 3.82 0.38 -11.35
C LEU A 10 5.00 1.11 -10.71
N SER A 11 4.72 2.29 -10.14
CA SER A 11 5.70 3.08 -9.38
C SER A 11 5.82 2.55 -7.95
N SER A 12 6.49 1.41 -7.76
CA SER A 12 6.63 0.82 -6.42
C SER A 12 7.80 -0.15 -6.31
N LYS A 13 8.50 -0.12 -5.16
CA LYS A 13 9.50 -1.12 -4.75
C LYS A 13 8.88 -2.33 -4.05
N SER A 14 7.58 -2.31 -3.74
CA SER A 14 6.92 -3.34 -2.93
C SER A 14 6.65 -4.62 -3.71
N PRO A 15 7.27 -5.77 -3.35
CA PRO A 15 6.98 -7.05 -3.98
C PRO A 15 5.50 -7.44 -3.88
N ARG A 16 4.85 -7.09 -2.76
CA ARG A 16 3.43 -7.37 -2.51
C ARG A 16 2.53 -6.66 -3.50
N ARG A 17 2.83 -5.41 -3.86
CA ARG A 17 2.08 -4.66 -4.88
C ARG A 17 2.26 -5.25 -6.26
N VAL A 18 3.49 -5.70 -6.58
CA VAL A 18 3.78 -6.41 -7.83
C VAL A 18 2.96 -7.70 -7.92
N GLU A 19 2.97 -8.53 -6.86
CA GLU A 19 2.18 -9.77 -6.80
C GLU A 19 0.67 -9.52 -6.92
N LEU A 20 0.16 -8.47 -6.26
CA LEU A 20 -1.25 -8.10 -6.36
C LEU A 20 -1.61 -7.66 -7.78
N LEU A 21 -0.80 -6.79 -8.38
CA LEU A 21 -1.09 -6.27 -9.72
C LEU A 21 -1.05 -7.39 -10.77
N LYS A 22 -0.13 -8.35 -10.66
CA LYS A 22 -0.05 -9.54 -11.55
C LYS A 22 -1.34 -10.37 -11.58
N LYS A 23 -2.17 -10.33 -10.53
CA LYS A 23 -3.44 -11.06 -10.49
C LYS A 23 -4.48 -10.53 -11.48
N ILE A 24 -4.35 -9.27 -11.89
CA ILE A 24 -5.31 -8.61 -12.78
C ILE A 24 -4.68 -8.13 -14.10
N PHE A 25 -3.38 -7.90 -14.09
CA PHE A 25 -2.60 -7.52 -15.27
C PHE A 25 -1.34 -8.39 -15.31
N PRO A 26 -1.29 -9.38 -16.23
CA PRO A 26 -0.12 -10.27 -16.31
C PRO A 26 1.14 -9.57 -16.83
N GLN A 27 0.96 -8.46 -17.55
CA GLN A 27 2.05 -7.68 -18.14
C GLN A 27 1.96 -6.21 -17.71
N PHE A 28 3.00 -5.70 -17.10
CA PHE A 28 3.22 -4.29 -16.76
C PHE A 28 4.70 -4.07 -16.46
N GLU A 29 5.12 -2.83 -16.52
CA GLU A 29 6.48 -2.42 -16.14
C GLU A 29 6.54 -2.03 -14.67
N VAL A 30 7.67 -2.26 -14.01
CA VAL A 30 7.95 -1.81 -12.64
C VAL A 30 9.06 -0.77 -12.67
N ALA A 31 8.72 0.47 -12.34
CA ALA A 31 9.64 1.60 -12.29
C ALA A 31 9.49 2.31 -10.93
N PRO A 32 10.28 1.95 -9.92
CA PRO A 32 10.17 2.55 -8.59
C PRO A 32 10.47 4.04 -8.59
N SER A 33 9.66 4.83 -7.88
CA SER A 33 10.00 6.20 -7.54
C SER A 33 11.06 6.27 -6.43
N TYR A 34 11.84 7.34 -6.43
CA TYR A 34 12.87 7.63 -5.42
C TYR A 34 12.59 8.93 -4.68
N ILE A 35 11.31 9.33 -4.59
CA ILE A 35 10.91 10.49 -3.80
C ILE A 35 11.08 10.23 -2.31
N GLU A 36 11.32 11.27 -1.55
CA GLU A 36 11.21 11.24 -0.09
C GLU A 36 9.73 11.20 0.31
N GLU A 37 9.36 10.23 1.15
CA GLU A 37 7.99 10.04 1.62
C GLU A 37 7.76 10.85 2.89
N VAL A 38 7.47 12.15 2.74
CA VAL A 38 7.25 13.06 3.86
C VAL A 38 5.78 13.05 4.27
N LEU A 39 5.53 12.81 5.57
CA LEU A 39 4.22 12.98 6.17
C LEU A 39 4.02 14.44 6.60
N ASP A 40 2.91 15.04 6.21
CA ASP A 40 2.45 16.32 6.72
C ASP A 40 1.56 16.07 7.94
N ILE A 41 2.02 16.48 9.11
CA ILE A 41 1.29 16.33 10.39
C ILE A 41 0.01 17.18 10.46
N GLY A 42 -0.13 18.18 9.60
CA GLY A 42 -1.33 19.01 9.48
C GLY A 42 -2.44 18.38 8.64
N LEU A 43 -2.13 17.29 7.92
CA LEU A 43 -3.10 16.60 7.08
C LEU A 43 -3.63 15.34 7.75
N ARG A 44 -4.85 14.94 7.34
CA ARG A 44 -5.41 13.65 7.74
C ARG A 44 -4.57 12.51 7.13
N PRO A 45 -4.56 11.33 7.78
CA PRO A 45 -3.84 10.17 7.23
C PRO A 45 -4.26 9.79 5.80
N GLU A 46 -5.55 9.94 5.48
CA GLU A 46 -6.07 9.68 4.13
C GLU A 46 -5.46 10.63 3.08
N ASP A 47 -5.33 11.90 3.43
CA ASP A 47 -4.75 12.91 2.54
C ASP A 47 -3.24 12.69 2.37
N ASN A 48 -2.53 12.32 3.43
CA ASN A 48 -1.13 11.91 3.37
C ASN A 48 -0.91 10.72 2.43
N ALA A 49 -1.64 9.62 2.64
CA ALA A 49 -1.51 8.42 1.81
C ALA A 49 -1.80 8.72 0.33
N ARG A 50 -2.85 9.53 0.07
CA ARG A 50 -3.21 9.97 -1.28
C ARG A 50 -2.12 10.82 -1.92
N ASN A 51 -1.59 11.81 -1.21
CA ASN A 51 -0.60 12.74 -1.73
C ASN A 51 0.73 12.03 -2.03
N ILE A 52 1.18 11.13 -1.15
CA ILE A 52 2.39 10.33 -1.36
C ILE A 52 2.20 9.39 -2.56
N ALA A 53 1.03 8.74 -2.69
CA ALA A 53 0.73 7.89 -3.83
C ALA A 53 0.78 8.66 -5.16
N ARG A 54 0.21 9.87 -5.17
CA ARG A 54 0.25 10.78 -6.32
C ARG A 54 1.68 11.18 -6.66
N ALA A 55 2.44 11.66 -5.67
CA ALA A 55 3.82 12.08 -5.87
C ALA A 55 4.69 10.95 -6.43
N LYS A 56 4.50 9.70 -5.96
CA LYS A 56 5.18 8.52 -6.52
C LYS A 56 4.88 8.31 -7.99
N ALA A 57 3.62 8.42 -8.42
CA ALA A 57 3.25 8.23 -9.82
C ALA A 57 3.75 9.38 -10.70
N GLU A 58 3.55 10.62 -10.24
CA GLU A 58 3.93 11.83 -11.00
C GLU A 58 5.45 11.97 -11.17
N SER A 59 6.25 11.50 -10.20
CA SER A 59 7.71 11.61 -10.24
C SER A 59 8.36 10.86 -11.41
N ILE A 60 7.74 9.78 -11.87
CA ILE A 60 8.25 8.99 -12.99
C ILE A 60 7.47 9.21 -14.30
N ALA A 61 6.38 9.98 -14.25
CA ALA A 61 5.53 10.21 -15.42
C ALA A 61 6.27 10.80 -16.63
N PRO A 62 7.25 11.71 -16.49
CA PRO A 62 8.01 12.22 -17.62
C PRO A 62 8.78 11.15 -18.42
N ASP A 63 9.18 10.05 -17.76
CA ASP A 63 9.93 8.96 -18.39
C ASP A 63 9.01 7.97 -19.13
N PHE A 64 7.70 8.06 -18.91
CA PHE A 64 6.69 7.14 -19.44
C PHE A 64 5.53 7.87 -20.13
N PRO A 65 5.81 8.68 -21.19
CA PRO A 65 4.76 9.34 -21.95
C PRO A 65 3.80 8.29 -22.54
N ASP A 66 2.53 8.61 -22.63
CA ASP A 66 1.47 7.73 -23.15
C ASP A 66 1.20 6.43 -22.33
N CYS A 67 1.76 6.33 -21.13
CA CYS A 67 1.53 5.21 -20.21
C CYS A 67 0.52 5.57 -19.12
N TRP A 68 -0.05 4.53 -18.50
CA TRP A 68 -0.80 4.65 -17.24
C TRP A 68 0.11 4.24 -16.10
N ILE A 69 0.36 5.16 -15.19
CA ILE A 69 1.29 4.97 -14.07
C ILE A 69 0.50 4.83 -12.78
N ILE A 70 0.73 3.74 -12.07
CA ILE A 70 0.11 3.45 -10.78
C ILE A 70 1.09 3.81 -9.67
N GLY A 71 0.71 4.76 -8.82
CA GLY A 71 1.34 5.02 -7.54
C GLY A 71 0.48 4.52 -6.39
N ALA A 72 1.10 4.02 -5.33
CA ALA A 72 0.39 3.64 -4.12
C ALA A 72 1.24 3.87 -2.88
N ASP A 73 0.56 4.26 -1.78
CA ASP A 73 1.17 4.37 -0.46
C ASP A 73 0.23 3.84 0.61
N THR A 74 0.79 3.21 1.68
CA THR A 74 -0.01 2.54 2.71
C THR A 74 0.43 2.98 4.08
N LEU A 75 -0.52 3.47 4.87
CA LEU A 75 -0.36 3.90 6.25
C LEU A 75 -1.24 3.05 7.17
N VAL A 76 -0.75 2.79 8.37
CA VAL A 76 -1.51 2.20 9.48
C VAL A 76 -1.75 3.28 10.51
N THR A 77 -3.01 3.42 11.00
CA THR A 77 -3.34 4.47 11.95
C THR A 77 -4.19 3.95 13.10
N LEU A 78 -3.93 4.47 14.30
CA LEU A 78 -4.70 4.22 15.50
C LEU A 78 -4.72 5.48 16.37
N ASP A 79 -5.90 5.96 16.78
CA ASP A 79 -6.05 7.17 17.62
C ASP A 79 -5.32 8.40 17.03
N ASN A 80 -5.37 8.59 15.71
CA ASN A 80 -4.65 9.63 14.94
C ASN A 80 -3.11 9.49 14.92
N GLU A 81 -2.54 8.49 15.55
CA GLU A 81 -1.12 8.14 15.40
C GLU A 81 -0.92 7.36 14.10
N ILE A 82 0.09 7.73 13.32
CA ILE A 82 0.47 7.03 12.08
C ILE A 82 1.65 6.12 12.39
N PHE A 83 1.50 4.84 12.06
CA PHE A 83 2.56 3.84 12.20
C PHE A 83 3.14 3.52 10.81
N GLN A 84 4.33 3.99 10.58
CA GLN A 84 5.13 3.66 9.40
C GLN A 84 5.79 2.28 9.55
N LYS A 85 6.76 1.98 8.70
CA LYS A 85 7.64 0.83 8.88
C LYS A 85 8.49 1.06 10.12
N PRO A 86 8.70 0.04 10.96
CA PRO A 86 9.55 0.19 12.13
C PRO A 86 10.99 0.53 11.74
N GLU A 87 11.62 1.37 12.53
CA GLU A 87 13.03 1.75 12.36
C GLU A 87 13.96 0.62 12.79
N ASP A 88 13.59 -0.08 13.87
CA ASP A 88 14.32 -1.22 14.44
C ASP A 88 13.36 -2.20 15.13
N GLU A 89 13.91 -3.26 15.73
CA GLU A 89 13.13 -4.28 16.44
C GLU A 89 12.40 -3.71 17.67
N LYS A 90 12.97 -2.70 18.34
CA LYS A 90 12.34 -2.04 19.51
C LYS A 90 11.14 -1.22 19.06
N ASP A 91 11.27 -0.52 17.93
CA ASP A 91 10.16 0.22 17.37
C ASP A 91 9.06 -0.73 16.87
N ALA A 92 9.43 -1.87 16.26
CA ALA A 92 8.47 -2.92 15.91
C ALA A 92 7.71 -3.44 17.15
N GLU A 93 8.40 -3.66 18.27
CA GLU A 93 7.79 -4.07 19.54
C GLU A 93 6.84 -2.99 20.07
N ARG A 94 7.25 -1.72 20.05
CA ARG A 94 6.40 -0.58 20.43
C ARG A 94 5.13 -0.53 19.61
N ILE A 95 5.25 -0.62 18.29
CA ILE A 95 4.12 -0.57 17.36
C ILE A 95 3.16 -1.73 17.62
N LEU A 96 3.66 -2.96 17.71
CA LEU A 96 2.83 -4.16 17.96
C LEU A 96 2.11 -4.08 19.31
N ASN A 97 2.78 -3.57 20.36
CA ASN A 97 2.16 -3.34 21.66
C ASN A 97 1.04 -2.28 21.63
N ARG A 98 1.15 -1.30 20.75
CA ARG A 98 0.08 -0.28 20.55
C ARG A 98 -1.13 -0.85 19.81
N LEU A 99 -0.92 -1.76 18.87
CA LEU A 99 -1.97 -2.31 17.99
C LEU A 99 -2.64 -3.56 18.56
N GLN A 100 -1.96 -4.33 19.41
CA GLN A 100 -2.49 -5.59 19.93
C GLN A 100 -3.77 -5.40 20.75
N GLY A 101 -4.73 -6.31 20.59
CA GLY A 101 -6.05 -6.26 21.25
C GLY A 101 -7.02 -5.20 20.69
N ARG A 102 -6.59 -4.36 19.74
CA ARG A 102 -7.32 -3.18 19.26
C ARG A 102 -7.71 -3.27 17.77
N GLU A 103 -8.68 -2.46 17.39
CA GLU A 103 -9.03 -2.20 15.99
C GLU A 103 -8.32 -0.91 15.53
N HIS A 104 -7.73 -0.96 14.35
CA HIS A 104 -7.03 0.15 13.73
C HIS A 104 -7.37 0.24 12.23
N HIS A 105 -6.96 1.32 11.58
CA HIS A 105 -7.21 1.55 10.16
C HIS A 105 -5.94 1.29 9.34
N VAL A 106 -6.14 0.68 8.17
CA VAL A 106 -5.14 0.58 7.11
C VAL A 106 -5.65 1.38 5.92
N ILE A 107 -4.91 2.41 5.57
CA ILE A 107 -5.26 3.38 4.54
C ILE A 107 -4.26 3.26 3.41
N THR A 108 -4.72 2.93 2.20
CA THR A 108 -3.88 2.97 1.01
C THR A 108 -4.38 4.07 0.08
N GLY A 109 -3.52 5.06 -0.16
CA GLY A 109 -3.67 5.97 -1.28
C GLY A 109 -3.31 5.27 -2.58
N VAL A 110 -4.11 5.46 -3.61
CA VAL A 110 -3.83 4.99 -4.97
C VAL A 110 -3.99 6.15 -5.93
N CYS A 111 -3.02 6.31 -6.81
CA CYS A 111 -3.06 7.29 -7.90
C CYS A 111 -2.86 6.55 -9.23
N VAL A 112 -3.59 6.99 -10.24
CA VAL A 112 -3.37 6.61 -11.64
C VAL A 112 -3.14 7.89 -12.44
N VAL A 113 -1.93 8.05 -12.95
CA VAL A 113 -1.57 9.09 -13.93
C VAL A 113 -1.74 8.46 -15.31
N GLY A 114 -2.71 8.93 -16.06
CA GLY A 114 -2.91 8.55 -17.47
C GLY A 114 -2.52 9.70 -18.39
N PRO A 115 -2.46 9.49 -19.71
CA PRO A 115 -2.02 10.51 -20.68
C PRO A 115 -2.84 11.80 -20.64
N GLU A 116 -4.14 11.71 -20.34
CA GLU A 116 -5.05 12.86 -20.35
C GLU A 116 -5.48 13.29 -18.95
N LYS A 117 -5.36 12.42 -17.96
CA LYS A 117 -6.02 12.61 -16.66
C LYS A 117 -5.33 11.88 -15.53
N THR A 118 -5.15 12.56 -14.42
CA THR A 118 -4.71 11.98 -13.15
C THR A 118 -5.90 11.85 -12.20
N ILE A 119 -6.04 10.68 -11.57
CA ILE A 119 -7.07 10.43 -10.55
C ILE A 119 -6.41 9.70 -9.38
N ASP A 120 -6.70 10.17 -8.18
CA ASP A 120 -6.29 9.51 -6.94
C ASP A 120 -7.46 9.32 -5.97
N LYS A 121 -7.28 8.40 -5.04
CA LYS A 121 -8.26 8.11 -4.00
C LYS A 121 -7.59 7.41 -2.82
N PRO A 122 -7.89 7.78 -1.57
CA PRO A 122 -7.57 6.96 -0.40
C PRO A 122 -8.63 5.88 -0.20
N ILE A 123 -8.20 4.68 0.20
CA ILE A 123 -9.07 3.56 0.53
C ILE A 123 -8.73 3.09 1.94
N THR A 124 -9.76 3.00 2.79
CA THR A 124 -9.61 2.62 4.20
C THR A 124 -10.23 1.25 4.45
N SER A 125 -9.51 0.41 5.18
CA SER A 125 -9.99 -0.85 5.75
C SER A 125 -9.67 -0.89 7.24
N LYS A 126 -10.42 -1.69 7.99
CA LYS A 126 -10.19 -1.88 9.43
C LYS A 126 -9.61 -3.25 9.69
N VAL A 127 -8.70 -3.34 10.63
CA VAL A 127 -8.10 -4.59 11.10
C VAL A 127 -8.15 -4.64 12.61
N LYS A 128 -8.56 -5.76 13.17
CA LYS A 128 -8.52 -6.03 14.60
C LYS A 128 -7.45 -7.08 14.90
N ILE A 129 -6.47 -6.70 15.69
CA ILE A 129 -5.45 -7.61 16.23
C ILE A 129 -6.00 -8.27 17.51
N LYS A 130 -5.73 -9.55 17.72
CA LYS A 130 -6.01 -10.22 19.00
C LYS A 130 -5.06 -9.73 20.10
N PRO A 131 -5.39 -9.90 21.39
CA PRO A 131 -4.38 -9.76 22.45
C PRO A 131 -3.19 -10.69 22.17
N LEU A 132 -1.99 -10.20 22.36
CA LEU A 132 -0.73 -10.92 22.14
C LEU A 132 0.06 -11.00 23.44
N THR A 133 0.77 -12.09 23.65
CA THR A 133 1.77 -12.21 24.70
C THR A 133 3.09 -11.56 24.26
N GLU A 134 3.92 -11.15 25.22
CA GLU A 134 5.28 -10.67 24.91
C GLU A 134 6.09 -11.67 24.08
N LYS A 135 5.91 -12.97 24.37
CA LYS A 135 6.59 -14.03 23.64
C LYS A 135 6.16 -14.06 22.18
N GLU A 136 4.84 -13.98 21.88
CA GLU A 136 4.34 -13.95 20.49
C GLU A 136 4.87 -12.75 19.72
N ILE A 137 4.97 -11.58 20.36
CA ILE A 137 5.54 -10.37 19.75
C ILE A 137 7.01 -10.58 19.43
N LYS A 138 7.82 -11.03 20.40
CA LYS A 138 9.26 -11.27 20.22
C LYS A 138 9.55 -12.35 19.18
N ASP A 139 8.83 -13.46 19.22
CA ASP A 139 8.96 -14.54 18.24
C ASP A 139 8.65 -14.05 16.81
N TYR A 140 7.65 -13.17 16.66
CA TYR A 140 7.30 -12.61 15.37
C TYR A 140 8.35 -11.61 14.88
N ILE A 141 8.86 -10.73 15.74
CA ILE A 141 9.93 -9.77 15.40
C ILE A 141 11.19 -10.53 14.96
N ALA A 142 11.56 -11.59 15.65
CA ALA A 142 12.71 -12.42 15.31
C ALA A 142 12.63 -13.07 13.90
N THR A 143 11.44 -13.09 13.29
CA THR A 143 11.29 -13.54 11.90
C THR A 143 11.80 -12.55 10.86
N GLY A 144 12.05 -11.30 11.24
CA GLY A 144 12.38 -10.18 10.36
C GLY A 144 11.20 -9.67 9.52
N GLU A 145 10.04 -10.37 9.53
CA GLU A 145 8.89 -10.00 8.70
C GLU A 145 8.31 -8.60 9.00
N PRO A 146 8.29 -8.08 10.24
CA PRO A 146 7.76 -6.76 10.56
C PRO A 146 8.43 -5.59 9.84
N MET A 147 9.74 -5.71 9.57
CA MET A 147 10.63 -4.57 9.29
C MET A 147 10.32 -3.81 8.00
N ASP A 148 9.67 -4.41 7.04
CA ASP A 148 9.29 -3.77 5.78
C ASP A 148 7.80 -3.40 5.69
N LYS A 149 7.08 -3.42 6.82
CA LYS A 149 5.63 -3.28 6.86
C LYS A 149 5.17 -2.09 7.70
N ALA A 150 4.30 -1.24 7.13
CA ALA A 150 3.59 -0.24 7.91
C ALA A 150 2.78 -0.92 9.02
N GLY A 151 2.89 -0.39 10.25
CA GLY A 151 2.27 -1.01 11.44
C GLY A 151 2.95 -2.29 11.91
N ALA A 152 4.15 -2.62 11.41
CA ALA A 152 4.96 -3.76 11.85
C ALA A 152 4.28 -5.14 11.75
N TYR A 153 3.30 -5.35 10.87
CA TYR A 153 2.68 -6.67 10.68
C TYR A 153 2.18 -6.89 9.25
N ALA A 154 1.90 -8.15 8.91
CA ALA A 154 1.23 -8.54 7.67
C ALA A 154 -0.05 -9.32 7.95
N ILE A 155 -1.15 -9.02 7.18
CA ILE A 155 -2.39 -9.80 7.23
C ILE A 155 -2.23 -11.19 6.60
N GLN A 156 -1.16 -11.42 5.88
CA GLN A 156 -0.78 -12.66 5.25
C GLN A 156 0.58 -13.13 5.78
N GLN A 157 1.01 -14.33 5.42
CA GLN A 157 2.26 -14.92 5.87
C GLN A 157 2.28 -15.15 7.41
N LYS A 158 3.44 -14.95 8.07
CA LYS A 158 3.62 -15.25 9.48
C LYS A 158 2.78 -14.35 10.40
N GLY A 159 2.56 -13.08 10.03
CA GLY A 159 1.75 -12.14 10.82
C GLY A 159 0.26 -12.43 10.84
N SER A 160 -0.24 -13.32 9.97
CA SER A 160 -1.67 -13.64 9.88
C SER A 160 -2.28 -14.17 11.17
N PHE A 161 -1.50 -14.83 12.03
CA PHE A 161 -1.97 -15.38 13.30
C PHE A 161 -2.44 -14.31 14.30
N MET A 162 -1.97 -13.08 14.15
CA MET A 162 -2.32 -11.96 15.01
C MET A 162 -3.68 -11.35 14.65
N VAL A 163 -4.12 -11.49 13.39
CA VAL A 163 -5.33 -10.85 12.89
C VAL A 163 -6.56 -11.62 13.35
N ARG A 164 -7.37 -11.00 14.21
CA ARG A 164 -8.65 -11.54 14.66
C ARG A 164 -9.74 -11.42 13.60
N SER A 165 -9.83 -10.23 12.98
CA SER A 165 -10.82 -9.93 11.95
C SER A 165 -10.41 -8.70 11.15
N PHE A 166 -11.02 -8.51 10.01
CA PHE A 166 -10.89 -7.28 9.24
C PHE A 166 -12.22 -6.96 8.53
N SER A 167 -12.39 -5.70 8.12
CA SER A 167 -13.49 -5.25 7.25
C SER A 167 -12.96 -4.33 6.16
N GLY A 168 -13.64 -4.29 5.03
CA GLY A 168 -13.19 -3.60 3.81
C GLY A 168 -12.37 -4.51 2.88
N SER A 169 -11.44 -3.95 2.15
CA SER A 169 -10.68 -4.66 1.11
C SER A 169 -9.41 -5.31 1.67
N LYS A 170 -9.29 -6.64 1.54
CA LYS A 170 -8.06 -7.36 1.89
C LYS A 170 -6.87 -6.90 1.04
N THR A 171 -7.09 -6.61 -0.24
CA THR A 171 -6.02 -6.13 -1.13
C THR A 171 -5.57 -4.71 -0.79
N ASN A 172 -6.46 -3.88 -0.22
CA ASN A 172 -6.10 -2.61 0.39
C ASN A 172 -5.13 -2.81 1.58
N ILE A 173 -5.47 -3.72 2.50
CA ILE A 173 -4.64 -4.01 3.69
C ILE A 173 -3.25 -4.52 3.28
N ILE A 174 -3.15 -5.28 2.18
CA ILE A 174 -1.87 -5.76 1.65
C ILE A 174 -1.07 -4.61 0.98
N GLY A 175 -1.76 -3.57 0.48
CA GLY A 175 -1.13 -2.35 -0.03
C GLY A 175 -1.46 -1.95 -1.46
N LEU A 176 -2.42 -2.61 -2.13
CA LEU A 176 -2.95 -2.20 -3.45
C LEU A 176 -4.41 -2.65 -3.60
N PRO A 177 -5.41 -1.76 -3.42
CA PRO A 177 -6.82 -2.09 -3.52
C PRO A 177 -7.22 -2.31 -4.97
N LEU A 178 -7.25 -3.58 -5.41
CA LEU A 178 -7.40 -3.95 -6.82
C LEU A 178 -8.73 -3.53 -7.44
N ASP A 179 -9.83 -3.61 -6.70
CA ASP A 179 -11.15 -3.24 -7.22
C ASP A 179 -11.23 -1.74 -7.48
N GLU A 180 -10.76 -0.92 -6.52
CA GLU A 180 -10.70 0.53 -6.70
C GLU A 180 -9.72 0.92 -7.80
N LEU A 181 -8.57 0.24 -7.89
CA LEU A 181 -7.60 0.48 -8.96
C LEU A 181 -8.23 0.25 -10.35
N LYS A 182 -9.01 -0.82 -10.54
CA LYS A 182 -9.73 -1.05 -11.82
C LYS A 182 -10.68 0.11 -12.13
N ILE A 183 -11.38 0.65 -11.14
CA ILE A 183 -12.27 1.80 -11.31
C ILE A 183 -11.47 3.05 -11.73
N LEU A 184 -10.32 3.31 -11.10
CA LEU A 184 -9.48 4.46 -11.46
C LEU A 184 -8.91 4.31 -12.88
N LEU A 185 -8.41 3.13 -13.24
CA LEU A 185 -7.93 2.84 -14.58
C LEU A 185 -9.03 3.04 -15.63
N LYS A 186 -10.26 2.57 -15.37
CA LYS A 186 -11.40 2.81 -16.27
C LYS A 186 -11.71 4.30 -16.41
N LYS A 187 -11.67 5.04 -15.31
CA LYS A 187 -11.92 6.49 -15.33
C LYS A 187 -10.80 7.28 -16.03
N THR A 188 -9.58 6.77 -16.08
CA THR A 188 -8.47 7.34 -16.84
C THR A 188 -8.40 6.81 -18.28
N ARG A 189 -9.43 6.08 -18.72
CA ARG A 189 -9.54 5.49 -20.07
C ARG A 189 -8.43 4.49 -20.41
N TYR A 190 -7.95 3.74 -19.41
CA TYR A 190 -7.03 2.63 -19.68
C TYR A 190 -7.68 1.63 -20.63
N PRO A 191 -7.02 1.25 -21.73
CA PRO A 191 -7.58 0.30 -22.71
C PRO A 191 -7.48 -1.13 -22.15
N PHE A 192 -8.50 -1.55 -21.40
CA PHE A 192 -8.59 -2.95 -20.99
C PHE A 192 -8.72 -3.83 -22.24
N SER A 193 -7.89 -4.87 -22.32
CA SER A 193 -8.12 -5.92 -23.33
C SER A 193 -9.48 -6.60 -23.06
N ALA A 194 -10.27 -6.74 -24.09
CA ALA A 194 -11.55 -7.44 -24.05
C ALA A 194 -11.34 -8.94 -23.74
#